data_50b4ee2b0412e7bbf0955a3b09950663
#
_entry.id   50b4ee2b0412e7bbf0955a3b09950663
#
_cell.length_a   1.000
_cell.length_b   1.000
_cell.length_c   1.000
_cell.angle_alpha   90.00
_cell.angle_beta   90.00
_cell.angle_gamma   90.00
#
_symmetry.space_group_name_H-M   'P 1'
#
loop_
_entity.id
_entity.type
_entity.pdbx_description
1 polymer ?
#
loop_
_entity_poly.entity_id
_entity_poly.type
_entity_poly.pdbx_seq_one_letter_code
_entity_poly.pdbx_strand_id
1 'polypeptide(L)'
;MTKKNLIIVLALLACLVLPLCTGCNGCGKQSGETPADTTAVATGDSVASDSTIYGTSDEFGMSTFSLIADSTGDTLSVTRTASDGTDGQIWGDLDEGSRYALTTRDGGEAIGVLINLTQLETFVAKDRYKTLNGHLYIDGEEIRLSALCADSLAGIIVNNSQPFILKK
;
A
#
# COMPACT_ATOMS: atom_id res chain seq x y z
N MET A 1 -17.72 -41.60 0.23
CA MET A 1 -16.71 -41.41 -0.82
C MET A 1 -15.61 -42.46 -0.65
N THR A 2 -15.48 -43.36 -1.59
CA THR A 2 -14.49 -44.46 -1.52
C THR A 2 -13.10 -43.93 -1.86
N LYS A 3 -12.03 -44.49 -1.20
CA LYS A 3 -10.63 -44.08 -1.39
C LYS A 3 -10.17 -44.04 -2.86
N LYS A 4 -10.80 -44.80 -3.74
CA LYS A 4 -10.56 -44.79 -5.18
C LYS A 4 -10.92 -43.48 -5.89
N ASN A 5 -12.00 -42.81 -5.44
CA ASN A 5 -12.45 -41.55 -6.05
C ASN A 5 -11.58 -40.36 -5.64
N LEU A 6 -10.95 -40.43 -4.45
CA LEU A 6 -10.02 -39.39 -3.98
C LEU A 6 -8.72 -39.38 -4.79
N ILE A 7 -8.23 -40.55 -5.18
CA ILE A 7 -6.97 -40.67 -5.99
C ILE A 7 -7.18 -40.14 -7.40
N ILE A 8 -8.35 -40.36 -8.01
CA ILE A 8 -8.67 -39.86 -9.36
C ILE A 8 -8.80 -38.34 -9.37
N VAL A 9 -9.35 -37.74 -8.34
CA VAL A 9 -9.47 -36.27 -8.21
C VAL A 9 -8.10 -35.63 -8.01
N LEU A 10 -7.19 -36.28 -7.24
CA LEU A 10 -5.82 -35.76 -7.06
C LEU A 10 -4.98 -35.87 -8.34
N ALA A 11 -5.19 -36.91 -9.16
CA ALA A 11 -4.47 -37.10 -10.43
C ALA A 11 -4.93 -36.10 -11.52
N LEU A 12 -6.20 -35.68 -11.49
CA LEU A 12 -6.72 -34.69 -12.43
C LEU A 12 -6.28 -33.25 -12.12
N LEU A 13 -5.97 -32.96 -10.85
CA LEU A 13 -5.48 -31.63 -10.43
C LEU A 13 -4.00 -31.39 -10.77
N ALA A 14 -3.23 -32.45 -10.97
CA ALA A 14 -1.79 -32.38 -11.25
C ALA A 14 -1.44 -32.07 -12.71
N CYS A 15 -2.41 -32.17 -13.65
CA CYS A 15 -2.15 -31.98 -15.09
C CYS A 15 -2.39 -30.55 -15.61
N LEU A 16 -2.74 -29.59 -14.75
CA LEU A 16 -3.14 -28.25 -15.18
C LEU A 16 -2.09 -27.16 -14.95
N VAL A 17 -0.83 -27.53 -14.66
CA VAL A 17 0.26 -26.56 -14.45
C VAL A 17 1.41 -26.88 -15.41
N LEU A 18 1.25 -26.55 -16.67
CA LEU A 18 2.37 -26.41 -17.60
C LEU A 18 2.36 -25.00 -18.18
N PRO A 19 3.31 -24.13 -17.82
CA PRO A 19 3.51 -22.86 -18.52
C PRO A 19 4.30 -23.11 -19.80
N LEU A 20 3.70 -22.81 -20.91
CA LEU A 20 4.38 -22.67 -22.19
C LEU A 20 5.22 -21.39 -22.19
N CYS A 21 6.51 -21.53 -21.90
CA CYS A 21 7.51 -20.53 -22.25
C CYS A 21 7.97 -20.80 -23.68
N THR A 22 7.54 -19.98 -24.61
CA THR A 22 8.20 -19.85 -25.93
C THR A 22 8.65 -18.42 -26.11
N GLY A 23 9.94 -18.31 -26.32
CA GLY A 23 10.74 -17.14 -26.41
C GLY A 23 10.49 -16.25 -27.62
N CYS A 24 11.05 -15.06 -27.54
CA CYS A 24 11.48 -14.27 -28.69
C CYS A 24 12.82 -13.65 -28.42
N ASN A 25 13.81 -14.16 -29.14
CA ASN A 25 15.10 -13.53 -29.39
C ASN A 25 14.88 -12.26 -30.22
N GLY A 26 15.44 -11.14 -29.78
CA GLY A 26 15.61 -9.94 -30.57
C GLY A 26 17.01 -9.39 -30.33
N CYS A 27 17.94 -9.84 -31.17
CA CYS A 27 19.32 -9.39 -31.23
C CYS A 27 19.39 -7.97 -31.83
N GLY A 28 20.10 -7.07 -31.17
CA GLY A 28 20.51 -5.78 -31.71
C GLY A 28 21.84 -5.37 -31.10
N LYS A 29 22.95 -5.79 -31.72
CA LYS A 29 24.29 -5.28 -31.49
C LYS A 29 24.40 -3.86 -32.00
N GLN A 30 24.93 -2.94 -31.20
CA GLN A 30 25.80 -1.88 -31.69
C GLN A 30 26.85 -1.50 -30.64
N SER A 31 28.07 -1.67 -31.05
CA SER A 31 29.33 -1.35 -30.38
C SER A 31 29.57 0.18 -30.36
N GLY A 32 30.28 0.65 -29.33
CA GLY A 32 30.84 2.01 -29.28
C GLY A 32 31.36 2.37 -27.90
N GLU A 33 32.58 2.01 -27.66
CA GLU A 33 33.66 2.71 -26.90
C GLU A 33 33.40 3.35 -25.54
N THR A 34 34.13 2.83 -24.57
CA THR A 34 34.53 3.41 -23.28
C THR A 34 35.37 4.66 -23.46
N PRO A 35 35.31 5.67 -22.56
CA PRO A 35 36.35 5.67 -21.56
C PRO A 35 35.86 5.82 -20.12
N ALA A 36 36.67 5.23 -19.25
CA ALA A 36 36.60 5.34 -17.82
C ALA A 36 36.79 6.81 -17.37
N ASP A 37 36.05 7.25 -16.37
CA ASP A 37 36.67 7.92 -15.22
C ASP A 37 35.75 8.03 -14.02
N THR A 38 36.24 7.54 -12.88
CA THR A 38 36.23 8.08 -11.53
C THR A 38 34.88 8.21 -10.79
N THR A 39 34.65 7.20 -9.96
CA THR A 39 34.33 7.29 -8.53
C THR A 39 33.69 8.60 -8.04
N ALA A 40 32.40 8.54 -7.74
CA ALA A 40 31.85 9.19 -6.58
C ALA A 40 30.76 8.29 -6.02
N VAL A 41 31.10 7.48 -5.02
CA VAL A 41 30.13 6.90 -4.10
C VAL A 41 29.56 8.06 -3.31
N ALA A 42 28.53 8.67 -3.82
CA ALA A 42 27.65 9.51 -3.02
C ALA A 42 26.68 8.56 -2.29
N THR A 43 27.09 8.12 -1.13
CA THR A 43 26.17 7.64 -0.10
C THR A 43 25.38 8.87 0.37
N GLY A 44 24.48 9.33 -0.47
CA GLY A 44 23.44 10.26 -0.09
C GLY A 44 22.31 9.43 0.44
N ASP A 45 22.19 9.32 1.76
CA ASP A 45 20.93 9.10 2.42
C ASP A 45 19.99 10.24 2.00
N SER A 46 19.37 10.09 0.84
CA SER A 46 18.22 10.90 0.50
C SER A 46 17.10 10.39 1.41
N VAL A 47 16.94 11.03 2.56
CA VAL A 47 15.73 10.93 3.36
C VAL A 47 14.59 11.31 2.40
N ALA A 48 13.90 10.34 1.88
CA ALA A 48 12.72 10.56 1.03
C ALA A 48 11.80 11.47 1.84
N SER A 49 11.51 12.67 1.32
CA SER A 49 10.63 13.61 2.01
C SER A 49 9.28 12.92 2.21
N ASP A 50 8.71 13.08 3.40
CA ASP A 50 7.38 12.54 3.69
C ASP A 50 6.35 13.20 2.77
N SER A 51 5.69 12.40 1.96
CA SER A 51 4.63 12.81 1.05
C SER A 51 3.23 12.60 1.65
N THR A 52 3.14 12.23 2.92
CA THR A 52 1.88 11.99 3.60
C THR A 52 1.14 13.31 3.85
N ILE A 53 -0.10 13.39 3.40
CA ILE A 53 -1.02 14.50 3.62
C ILE A 53 -1.95 14.10 4.77
N TYR A 54 -1.95 14.89 5.83
CA TYR A 54 -2.88 14.74 6.95
C TYR A 54 -4.04 15.70 6.79
N GLY A 55 -5.24 15.27 7.16
CA GLY A 55 -6.41 16.12 7.09
C GLY A 55 -7.68 15.46 7.60
N THR A 56 -8.76 16.20 7.52
CA THR A 56 -10.10 15.77 7.93
C THR A 56 -10.96 15.57 6.69
N SER A 57 -11.68 14.45 6.61
CA SER A 57 -12.60 14.23 5.49
C SER A 57 -13.73 15.26 5.51
N ASP A 58 -14.00 15.82 4.34
CA ASP A 58 -15.07 16.77 4.11
C ASP A 58 -16.27 16.05 3.48
N GLU A 59 -16.02 15.39 2.35
CA GLU A 59 -17.05 14.68 1.59
C GLU A 59 -16.45 13.43 0.94
N PHE A 60 -17.27 12.40 0.74
CA PHE A 60 -16.91 11.26 -0.07
C PHE A 60 -18.07 10.79 -0.95
N GLY A 61 -17.74 10.51 -2.21
CA GLY A 61 -18.66 9.95 -3.19
C GLY A 61 -18.35 8.48 -3.51
N MET A 62 -19.06 7.93 -4.49
CA MET A 62 -18.83 6.56 -4.94
C MET A 62 -17.41 6.34 -5.48
N SER A 63 -16.86 7.34 -6.17
CA SER A 63 -15.54 7.28 -6.82
C SER A 63 -14.55 8.33 -6.33
N THR A 64 -14.95 9.26 -5.47
CA THR A 64 -14.14 10.37 -5.00
C THR A 64 -14.06 10.41 -3.49
N PHE A 65 -13.00 11.03 -2.99
CA PHE A 65 -12.77 11.33 -1.59
C PHE A 65 -12.21 12.75 -1.47
N SER A 66 -12.76 13.56 -0.59
CA SER A 66 -12.31 14.93 -0.32
C SER A 66 -11.78 15.06 1.10
N LEU A 67 -10.65 15.73 1.22
CA LEU A 67 -9.92 15.94 2.47
C LEU A 67 -9.54 17.41 2.60
N ILE A 68 -9.82 18.02 3.76
CA ILE A 68 -9.28 19.33 4.13
C ILE A 68 -7.91 19.11 4.74
N ALA A 69 -6.86 19.55 4.04
CA ALA A 69 -5.47 19.30 4.45
C ALA A 69 -5.09 20.15 5.68
N ASP A 70 -4.55 19.53 6.73
CA ASP A 70 -4.16 20.20 7.98
C ASP A 70 -3.08 21.27 7.74
N SER A 71 -2.21 21.10 6.74
CA SER A 71 -1.07 21.99 6.47
C SER A 71 -1.45 23.28 5.78
N THR A 72 -2.47 23.28 4.92
CA THR A 72 -2.86 24.42 4.08
C THR A 72 -4.28 24.91 4.35
N GLY A 73 -5.15 24.05 4.86
CA GLY A 73 -6.59 24.30 4.97
C GLY A 73 -7.33 24.16 3.64
N ASP A 74 -6.64 23.77 2.56
CA ASP A 74 -7.26 23.58 1.25
C ASP A 74 -7.97 22.24 1.17
N THR A 75 -9.06 22.18 0.41
CA THR A 75 -9.74 20.93 0.10
C THR A 75 -9.06 20.25 -1.08
N LEU A 76 -8.54 19.04 -0.83
CA LEU A 76 -7.99 18.14 -1.82
C LEU A 76 -9.04 17.10 -2.19
N SER A 77 -9.39 16.98 -3.47
CA SER A 77 -10.29 15.94 -3.97
C SER A 77 -9.51 14.95 -4.83
N VAL A 78 -9.64 13.66 -4.51
CA VAL A 78 -8.91 12.58 -5.17
C VAL A 78 -9.87 11.46 -5.59
N THR A 79 -9.52 10.72 -6.64
CA THR A 79 -10.27 9.54 -7.08
C THR A 79 -9.83 8.30 -6.31
N ARG A 80 -10.75 7.35 -6.13
CA ARG A 80 -10.45 6.05 -5.49
C ARG A 80 -9.66 5.14 -6.40
N THR A 81 -9.90 5.24 -7.70
CA THR A 81 -9.28 4.43 -8.75
C THR A 81 -8.36 5.32 -9.58
N ALA A 82 -7.16 4.85 -9.83
CA ALA A 82 -6.17 5.53 -10.65
C ALA A 82 -6.48 5.43 -12.15
N SER A 83 -5.75 6.18 -12.97
CA SER A 83 -5.90 6.22 -14.43
C SER A 83 -5.63 4.86 -15.09
N ASP A 84 -4.83 3.99 -14.48
CA ASP A 84 -4.54 2.63 -14.90
C ASP A 84 -5.61 1.60 -14.50
N GLY A 85 -6.69 2.03 -13.83
CA GLY A 85 -7.78 1.20 -13.35
C GLY A 85 -7.50 0.49 -12.02
N THR A 86 -6.34 0.74 -11.37
CA THR A 86 -6.05 0.15 -10.06
C THR A 86 -6.68 0.97 -8.94
N ASP A 87 -7.23 0.30 -7.92
CA ASP A 87 -7.81 0.95 -6.75
C ASP A 87 -6.74 1.39 -5.75
N GLY A 88 -7.00 2.50 -5.06
CA GLY A 88 -6.23 2.93 -3.90
C GLY A 88 -6.40 1.97 -2.73
N GLN A 89 -5.38 1.86 -1.89
CA GLN A 89 -5.48 1.09 -0.64
C GLN A 89 -6.18 1.95 0.41
N ILE A 90 -7.33 1.50 0.89
CA ILE A 90 -8.11 2.21 1.90
C ILE A 90 -8.19 1.33 3.14
N TRP A 91 -7.74 1.88 4.27
CA TRP A 91 -7.72 1.23 5.56
C TRP A 91 -8.62 1.98 6.54
N GLY A 92 -9.62 1.28 7.05
CA GLY A 92 -10.67 1.81 7.90
C GLY A 92 -11.92 2.25 7.10
N ASP A 93 -12.92 2.65 7.86
CA ASP A 93 -14.19 3.13 7.30
C ASP A 93 -14.02 4.55 6.74
N LEU A 94 -14.82 4.90 5.74
CA LEU A 94 -14.90 6.27 5.23
C LEU A 94 -16.01 7.00 5.97
N ASP A 95 -15.61 7.85 6.90
CA ASP A 95 -16.50 8.63 7.74
C ASP A 95 -16.23 10.12 7.58
N GLU A 96 -17.29 10.90 7.40
CA GLU A 96 -17.21 12.38 7.37
C GLU A 96 -16.72 12.92 8.71
N GLY A 97 -15.84 13.91 8.67
CA GLY A 97 -15.23 14.50 9.87
C GLY A 97 -14.13 13.65 10.53
N SER A 98 -13.84 12.44 10.03
CA SER A 98 -12.72 11.64 10.51
C SER A 98 -11.38 12.14 9.97
N ARG A 99 -10.31 11.95 10.76
CA ARG A 99 -8.94 12.26 10.36
C ARG A 99 -8.32 11.13 9.55
N TYR A 100 -7.55 11.51 8.53
CA TYR A 100 -6.89 10.57 7.64
C TYR A 100 -5.42 10.94 7.39
N ALA A 101 -4.63 9.91 7.08
CA ALA A 101 -3.35 10.04 6.42
C ALA A 101 -3.50 9.55 4.98
N LEU A 102 -3.20 10.42 4.03
CA LEU A 102 -3.34 10.18 2.58
C LEU A 102 -1.98 10.24 1.91
N THR A 103 -1.66 9.27 1.07
CA THR A 103 -0.67 9.43 -0.01
C THR A 103 -1.39 9.35 -1.34
N THR A 104 -0.91 10.10 -2.30
CA THR A 104 -1.50 10.16 -3.63
C THR A 104 -0.59 9.50 -4.68
N ARG A 105 -1.17 9.17 -5.80
CA ARG A 105 -0.50 8.73 -7.03
C ARG A 105 -1.11 9.45 -8.24
N ASP A 106 -0.68 9.16 -9.45
CA ASP A 106 -1.13 9.84 -10.69
C ASP A 106 -1.00 11.37 -10.61
N GLY A 107 0.16 11.86 -10.13
CA GLY A 107 0.37 13.29 -10.02
C GLY A 107 -0.46 14.01 -8.96
N GLY A 108 -1.06 13.27 -8.03
CA GLY A 108 -1.89 13.83 -6.96
C GLY A 108 -3.40 13.58 -7.15
N GLU A 109 -3.81 12.96 -8.25
CA GLU A 109 -5.23 12.85 -8.65
C GLU A 109 -5.94 11.63 -8.04
N ALA A 110 -5.18 10.58 -7.66
CA ALA A 110 -5.75 9.34 -7.14
C ALA A 110 -5.17 8.95 -5.77
N ILE A 111 -5.96 8.20 -4.98
CA ILE A 111 -5.52 7.62 -3.72
C ILE A 111 -4.41 6.59 -3.99
N GLY A 112 -3.27 6.74 -3.35
CA GLY A 112 -2.26 5.69 -3.18
C GLY A 112 -2.62 4.83 -1.97
N VAL A 113 -2.49 5.42 -0.77
CA VAL A 113 -2.89 4.82 0.51
C VAL A 113 -3.67 5.83 1.32
N LEU A 114 -4.78 5.41 1.90
CA LEU A 114 -5.62 6.19 2.81
C LEU A 114 -5.82 5.40 4.11
N ILE A 115 -5.46 6.00 5.25
CA ILE A 115 -5.58 5.36 6.57
C ILE A 115 -6.48 6.24 7.44
N ASN A 116 -7.58 5.69 7.97
CA ASN A 116 -8.44 6.37 8.93
C ASN A 116 -7.74 6.43 10.29
N LEU A 117 -7.18 7.61 10.62
CA LEU A 117 -6.47 7.84 11.88
C LEU A 117 -7.42 7.86 13.09
N THR A 118 -8.63 8.39 12.92
CA THR A 118 -9.64 8.39 13.98
C THR A 118 -9.98 6.96 14.42
N GLN A 119 -10.12 6.05 13.47
CA GLN A 119 -10.35 4.64 13.76
C GLN A 119 -9.10 3.95 14.31
N LEU A 120 -7.91 4.25 13.78
CA LEU A 120 -6.64 3.73 14.27
C LEU A 120 -6.41 4.11 15.74
N GLU A 121 -6.72 5.34 16.13
CA GLU A 121 -6.57 5.87 17.49
C GLU A 121 -7.47 5.16 18.53
N THR A 122 -8.45 4.39 18.09
CA THR A 122 -9.22 3.52 18.98
C THR A 122 -8.45 2.28 19.46
N PHE A 123 -7.35 1.91 18.78
CA PHE A 123 -6.49 0.76 19.09
C PHE A 123 -5.11 1.17 19.60
N VAL A 124 -4.56 2.28 19.07
CA VAL A 124 -3.17 2.70 19.33
C VAL A 124 -3.18 4.19 19.67
N ALA A 125 -2.57 4.56 20.79
CA ALA A 125 -2.45 5.96 21.19
C ALA A 125 -1.62 6.75 20.14
N LYS A 126 -1.95 8.03 19.95
CA LYS A 126 -1.40 8.90 18.92
C LYS A 126 0.12 9.04 18.96
N ASP A 127 0.72 8.97 20.12
CA ASP A 127 2.17 9.05 20.36
C ASP A 127 2.91 7.75 20.04
N ARG A 128 2.21 6.64 19.84
CA ARG A 128 2.78 5.31 19.57
C ARG A 128 2.78 4.94 18.09
N TYR A 129 2.14 5.72 17.23
CA TYR A 129 2.16 5.44 15.80
C TYR A 129 2.63 6.67 14.99
N LYS A 130 3.08 6.40 13.79
CA LYS A 130 3.28 7.40 12.72
C LYS A 130 2.95 6.78 11.38
N THR A 131 2.56 7.62 10.44
CA THR A 131 2.48 7.25 9.02
C THR A 131 3.56 8.00 8.26
N LEU A 132 4.17 7.34 7.28
CA LEU A 132 5.23 7.91 6.46
C LEU A 132 5.13 7.30 5.07
N ASN A 133 4.87 8.12 4.05
CA ASN A 133 4.75 7.68 2.65
C ASN A 133 3.79 6.49 2.46
N GLY A 134 2.66 6.47 3.20
CA GLY A 134 1.67 5.40 3.14
C GLY A 134 1.98 4.16 3.98
N HIS A 135 3.12 4.13 4.66
CA HIS A 135 3.49 3.07 5.59
C HIS A 135 3.06 3.42 7.02
N LEU A 136 2.53 2.46 7.76
CA LEU A 136 2.17 2.59 9.17
C LEU A 136 3.28 2.01 10.05
N TYR A 137 3.71 2.79 11.05
CA TYR A 137 4.65 2.36 12.09
C TYR A 137 3.96 2.43 13.45
N ILE A 138 4.05 1.36 14.24
CA ILE A 138 3.54 1.30 15.61
C ILE A 138 4.71 0.89 16.51
N ASP A 139 4.99 1.67 17.55
CA ASP A 139 6.14 1.48 18.45
C ASP A 139 7.48 1.36 17.70
N GLY A 140 7.61 2.02 16.55
CA GLY A 140 8.79 1.99 15.70
C GLY A 140 8.88 0.82 14.72
N GLU A 141 7.97 -0.16 14.81
CA GLU A 141 7.91 -1.29 13.88
C GLU A 141 6.97 -0.97 12.71
N GLU A 142 7.40 -1.26 11.49
CA GLU A 142 6.55 -1.13 10.30
C GLU A 142 5.49 -2.24 10.27
N ILE A 143 4.24 -1.84 10.15
CA ILE A 143 3.08 -2.74 10.08
C ILE A 143 2.49 -2.67 8.67
N ARG A 144 2.55 -3.78 7.95
CA ARG A 144 1.77 -3.95 6.73
C ARG A 144 0.35 -4.33 7.12
N LEU A 145 -0.56 -3.39 6.96
CA LEU A 145 -1.97 -3.60 7.30
C LEU A 145 -2.60 -4.70 6.43
N SER A 146 -3.49 -5.46 7.03
CA SER A 146 -4.39 -6.39 6.37
C SER A 146 -5.86 -6.10 6.67
N ALA A 147 -6.16 -5.44 7.80
CA ALA A 147 -7.48 -4.94 8.14
C ALA A 147 -7.38 -3.80 9.17
N LEU A 148 -8.29 -2.84 9.04
CA LEU A 148 -8.61 -1.84 10.06
C LEU A 148 -10.13 -1.75 10.09
N CYS A 149 -10.76 -2.35 11.10
CA CYS A 149 -12.20 -2.45 11.26
C CYS A 149 -12.63 -1.81 12.59
N ALA A 150 -13.93 -1.71 12.83
CA ALA A 150 -14.45 -1.08 14.06
C ALA A 150 -13.98 -1.78 15.35
N ASP A 151 -13.70 -3.08 15.30
CA ASP A 151 -13.38 -3.96 16.44
C ASP A 151 -11.96 -4.55 16.40
N SER A 152 -11.23 -4.37 15.30
CA SER A 152 -9.94 -5.01 15.10
C SER A 152 -9.00 -4.22 14.19
N LEU A 153 -7.72 -4.26 14.55
CA LEU A 153 -6.60 -3.84 13.74
C LEU A 153 -5.70 -5.04 13.51
N ALA A 154 -5.47 -5.41 12.27
CA ALA A 154 -4.65 -6.56 11.91
C ALA A 154 -3.64 -6.23 10.82
N GLY A 155 -2.50 -6.91 10.86
CA GLY A 155 -1.42 -6.76 9.91
C GLY A 155 -0.28 -7.74 10.16
N ILE A 156 0.86 -7.43 9.56
CA ILE A 156 2.10 -8.19 9.71
C ILE A 156 3.21 -7.20 10.04
N ILE A 157 4.01 -7.50 11.05
CA ILE A 157 5.26 -6.78 11.33
C ILE A 157 6.25 -7.10 10.21
N VAL A 158 6.67 -6.09 9.46
CA VAL A 158 7.48 -6.27 8.24
C VAL A 158 8.82 -6.94 8.54
N ASN A 159 9.50 -6.54 9.62
CA ASN A 159 10.85 -6.99 9.95
C ASN A 159 10.96 -8.50 10.23
N ASN A 160 9.93 -9.11 10.80
CA ASN A 160 9.97 -10.52 11.24
C ASN A 160 8.82 -11.37 10.70
N SER A 161 7.94 -10.78 9.88
CA SER A 161 6.75 -11.42 9.30
C SER A 161 5.78 -12.00 10.34
N GLN A 162 5.82 -11.51 11.58
CA GLN A 162 4.91 -11.96 12.62
C GLN A 162 3.54 -11.29 12.49
N PRO A 163 2.45 -12.01 12.79
CA PRO A 163 1.13 -11.43 12.81
C PRO A 163 1.01 -10.38 13.92
N PHE A 164 0.40 -9.26 13.58
CA PHE A 164 0.06 -8.17 14.49
C PHE A 164 -1.46 -8.05 14.57
N ILE A 165 -2.05 -8.21 15.74
CA ILE A 165 -3.50 -8.16 15.93
C ILE A 165 -3.82 -7.45 17.23
N LEU A 166 -4.62 -6.39 17.16
CA LEU A 166 -5.26 -5.74 18.30
C LEU A 166 -6.78 -5.86 18.16
N LYS A 167 -7.44 -6.13 19.27
CA LYS A 167 -8.91 -6.20 19.39
C LYS A 167 -9.38 -5.31 20.52
N LYS A 168 -10.56 -4.73 20.37
CA LYS A 168 -11.27 -4.04 21.46
C LYS A 168 -11.88 -5.03 22.44
#